data_cef05c6f4d0dfe234123a3e3ea6eb3c8
#
_entry.id   cef05c6f4d0dfe234123a3e3ea6eb3c8
#
_cell.length_a   1.000
_cell.length_b   1.000
_cell.length_c   1.000
_cell.angle_alpha   90.00
_cell.angle_beta   90.00
_cell.angle_gamma   90.00
#
_symmetry.space_group_name_H-M   'P 1'
#
loop_
_entity.id
_entity.type
_entity.pdbx_description
1 polymer ?
#
loop_
_entity_poly.entity_id
_entity_poly.type
_entity_poly.pdbx_seq_one_letter_code
_entity_poly.pdbx_strand_id
1 'polypeptide(L)'
;MILSLIYKVVTAVLAPVIYQKIRFSAKGNAYGERINELLGNIPEKDYHSPVWFHTVSVGETMGALPLIKKFHERWPDKHIVVTTSTPTGAALYKNLSYVEHHYAPLDSPIAVKKFTEKLKPSALIIMETELWPNLLQELESQDVPVYLINARLSERSASRYAMLKSTFNTLIGDKLKMLICQTVDDRNNFEKLGIPPNKLSISGSLKFDIDVNPEKIALGKKFKKLRKTEKN
;
A
#
# COMPACT_ATOMS: atom_id res chain seq x y z
N MET A 1 5.02 21.58 -11.47
CA MET A 1 5.72 21.06 -12.68
C MET A 1 7.20 20.77 -12.41
N ILE A 2 8.02 21.73 -12.00
CA ILE A 2 9.48 21.55 -11.79
C ILE A 2 9.77 20.46 -10.73
N LEU A 3 9.14 20.51 -9.54
CA LEU A 3 9.37 19.54 -8.47
C LEU A 3 8.99 18.09 -8.87
N SER A 4 7.94 17.92 -9.66
CA SER A 4 7.57 16.60 -10.21
C SER A 4 8.66 16.07 -11.15
N LEU A 5 9.22 16.94 -12.00
CA LEU A 5 10.31 16.56 -12.90
C LEU A 5 11.58 16.19 -12.11
N ILE A 6 11.94 17.01 -11.10
CA ILE A 6 13.09 16.72 -10.23
C ILE A 6 12.90 15.36 -9.54
N TYR A 7 11.70 15.10 -8.98
CA TYR A 7 11.38 13.84 -8.33
C TYR A 7 11.54 12.65 -9.30
N LYS A 8 11.02 12.77 -10.52
CA LYS A 8 11.17 11.75 -11.56
C LYS A 8 12.64 11.45 -11.90
N VAL A 9 13.43 12.50 -12.11
CA VAL A 9 14.86 12.35 -12.45
C VAL A 9 15.62 11.71 -11.30
N VAL A 10 15.41 12.20 -10.07
CA VAL A 10 16.09 11.65 -8.89
C VAL A 10 15.74 10.18 -8.67
N THR A 11 14.46 9.82 -8.75
CA THR A 11 14.03 8.43 -8.56
C THR A 11 14.44 7.52 -9.70
N ALA A 12 14.51 8.02 -10.95
CA ALA A 12 15.04 7.26 -12.08
C ALA A 12 16.53 6.91 -11.90
N VAL A 13 17.34 7.83 -11.36
CA VAL A 13 18.76 7.61 -11.07
C VAL A 13 18.97 6.72 -9.85
N LEU A 14 18.16 6.91 -8.80
CA LEU A 14 18.31 6.15 -7.55
C LEU A 14 17.77 4.72 -7.64
N ALA A 15 16.74 4.46 -8.45
CA ALA A 15 16.12 3.14 -8.51
C ALA A 15 17.10 1.99 -8.87
N PRO A 16 17.98 2.11 -9.87
CA PRO A 16 18.98 1.08 -10.14
C PRO A 16 19.94 0.85 -8.96
N VAL A 17 20.33 1.91 -8.27
CA VAL A 17 21.22 1.84 -7.09
C VAL A 17 20.52 1.12 -5.94
N ILE A 18 19.26 1.49 -5.67
CA ILE A 18 18.44 0.84 -4.64
C ILE A 18 18.22 -0.64 -4.98
N TYR A 19 17.90 -0.94 -6.24
CA TYR A 19 17.74 -2.31 -6.71
C TYR A 19 19.01 -3.14 -6.48
N GLN A 20 20.17 -2.64 -6.88
CA GLN A 20 21.45 -3.33 -6.68
C GLN A 20 21.73 -3.55 -5.18
N LYS A 21 21.51 -2.52 -4.36
CA LYS A 21 21.67 -2.64 -2.91
C LYS A 21 20.76 -3.71 -2.31
N ILE A 22 19.50 -3.80 -2.76
CA ILE A 22 18.58 -4.85 -2.32
C ILE A 22 19.08 -6.21 -2.81
N ARG A 23 19.39 -6.35 -4.08
CA ARG A 23 19.81 -7.60 -4.74
C ARG A 23 21.02 -8.25 -4.05
N PHE A 24 22.01 -7.46 -3.67
CA PHE A 24 23.24 -7.94 -3.02
C PHE A 24 23.16 -7.97 -1.49
N SER A 25 22.02 -7.66 -0.90
CA SER A 25 21.79 -7.79 0.53
C SER A 25 21.24 -9.17 0.90
N ALA A 26 21.35 -9.55 2.18
CA ALA A 26 20.69 -10.74 2.70
C ALA A 26 19.16 -10.75 2.43
N LYS A 27 18.54 -9.57 2.34
CA LYS A 27 17.13 -9.43 1.97
C LYS A 27 16.88 -9.80 0.51
N GLY A 28 17.82 -9.55 -0.40
CA GLY A 28 17.70 -9.87 -1.82
C GLY A 28 17.45 -11.35 -2.07
N ASN A 29 18.12 -12.22 -1.33
CA ASN A 29 17.94 -13.67 -1.43
C ASN A 29 16.49 -14.10 -1.11
N ALA A 30 15.78 -13.38 -0.24
CA ALA A 30 14.42 -13.70 0.14
C ALA A 30 13.37 -13.34 -0.96
N TYR A 31 13.72 -12.47 -1.92
CA TYR A 31 12.88 -12.22 -3.11
C TYR A 31 13.01 -13.34 -4.16
N GLY A 32 14.12 -14.07 -4.14
CA GLY A 32 14.41 -15.12 -5.12
C GLY A 32 14.40 -14.59 -6.56
N GLU A 33 13.90 -15.40 -7.48
CA GLU A 33 13.77 -15.05 -8.90
C GLU A 33 12.85 -13.84 -9.16
N ARG A 34 11.95 -13.55 -8.22
CA ARG A 34 10.95 -12.48 -8.32
C ARG A 34 11.51 -11.08 -8.03
N ILE A 35 12.79 -10.94 -7.70
CA ILE A 35 13.41 -9.64 -7.40
C ILE A 35 13.27 -8.63 -8.55
N ASN A 36 13.17 -9.11 -9.79
CA ASN A 36 13.00 -8.27 -10.97
C ASN A 36 11.63 -7.56 -11.02
N GLU A 37 10.65 -8.00 -10.23
CA GLU A 37 9.37 -7.31 -10.09
C GLU A 37 9.56 -5.89 -9.50
N LEU A 38 10.61 -5.67 -8.70
CA LEU A 38 10.99 -4.33 -8.22
C LEU A 38 11.32 -3.35 -9.35
N LEU A 39 11.68 -3.85 -10.53
CA LEU A 39 11.90 -3.06 -11.75
C LEU A 39 10.67 -3.02 -12.68
N GLY A 40 9.51 -3.46 -12.19
CA GLY A 40 8.26 -3.54 -12.94
C GLY A 40 8.15 -4.75 -13.87
N ASN A 41 9.07 -5.71 -13.77
CA ASN A 41 9.06 -6.90 -14.63
C ASN A 41 8.21 -8.01 -14.01
N ILE A 42 6.88 -7.92 -14.17
CA ILE A 42 5.93 -8.99 -13.85
C ILE A 42 5.66 -9.86 -15.11
N PRO A 43 5.13 -11.07 -14.95
CA PRO A 43 4.76 -11.93 -16.08
C PRO A 43 3.89 -11.23 -17.11
N GLU A 44 4.06 -11.59 -18.38
CA GLU A 44 3.22 -11.11 -19.48
C GLU A 44 2.01 -12.03 -19.61
N LYS A 45 0.85 -11.51 -19.26
CA LYS A 45 -0.44 -12.24 -19.38
C LYS A 45 -1.60 -11.25 -19.29
N ASP A 46 -2.81 -11.72 -19.58
CA ASP A 46 -4.02 -10.94 -19.29
C ASP A 46 -4.36 -11.02 -17.79
N TYR A 47 -4.33 -9.89 -17.13
CA TYR A 47 -4.72 -9.74 -15.73
C TYR A 47 -6.21 -9.40 -15.55
N HIS A 48 -6.97 -9.30 -16.64
CA HIS A 48 -8.42 -9.04 -16.62
C HIS A 48 -8.82 -7.77 -15.85
N SER A 49 -8.04 -6.70 -16.02
CA SER A 49 -8.26 -5.40 -15.35
C SER A 49 -8.49 -5.54 -13.83
N PRO A 50 -7.50 -6.01 -13.08
CA PRO A 50 -7.66 -6.35 -11.67
C PRO A 50 -7.91 -5.12 -10.80
N VAL A 51 -8.51 -5.34 -9.63
CA VAL A 51 -8.42 -4.40 -8.53
C VAL A 51 -7.09 -4.63 -7.81
N TRP A 52 -6.28 -3.59 -7.77
CA TRP A 52 -4.94 -3.65 -7.20
C TRP A 52 -4.94 -3.11 -5.77
N PHE A 53 -4.55 -3.95 -4.80
CA PHE A 53 -4.30 -3.56 -3.41
C PHE A 53 -2.79 -3.38 -3.20
N HIS A 54 -2.39 -2.22 -2.68
CA HIS A 54 -0.99 -1.90 -2.38
C HIS A 54 -0.77 -1.86 -0.88
N THR A 55 -0.01 -2.85 -0.36
CA THR A 55 0.34 -2.99 1.06
C THR A 55 1.85 -3.17 1.18
N VAL A 56 2.55 -2.22 1.77
CA VAL A 56 4.02 -2.21 1.76
C VAL A 56 4.60 -3.11 2.85
N SER A 57 4.01 -3.09 4.03
CA SER A 57 4.51 -3.77 5.22
C SER A 57 3.64 -4.95 5.65
N VAL A 58 4.20 -5.80 6.53
CA VAL A 58 3.44 -6.89 7.18
C VAL A 58 2.22 -6.36 7.95
N GLY A 59 2.36 -5.22 8.63
CA GLY A 59 1.25 -4.63 9.40
C GLY A 59 0.10 -4.17 8.52
N GLU A 60 0.40 -3.51 7.40
CA GLU A 60 -0.59 -3.11 6.40
C GLU A 60 -1.24 -4.32 5.74
N THR A 61 -0.43 -5.33 5.38
CA THR A 61 -0.92 -6.60 4.84
C THR A 61 -1.94 -7.25 5.77
N MET A 62 -1.60 -7.40 7.06
CA MET A 62 -2.51 -7.96 8.05
C MET A 62 -3.79 -7.15 8.20
N GLY A 63 -3.69 -5.83 8.17
CA GLY A 63 -4.86 -4.94 8.22
C GLY A 63 -5.73 -5.01 6.97
N ALA A 64 -5.14 -5.30 5.79
CA ALA A 64 -5.85 -5.39 4.52
C ALA A 64 -6.55 -6.75 4.32
N LEU A 65 -6.04 -7.84 4.91
CA LEU A 65 -6.57 -9.20 4.68
C LEU A 65 -8.09 -9.32 4.89
N PRO A 66 -8.69 -8.83 5.98
CA PRO A 66 -10.14 -8.91 6.17
C PRO A 66 -10.93 -8.17 5.08
N LEU A 67 -10.42 -7.01 4.65
CA LEU A 67 -11.06 -6.22 3.59
C LEU A 67 -10.96 -6.95 2.24
N ILE A 68 -9.78 -7.47 1.88
CA ILE A 68 -9.55 -8.21 0.64
C ILE A 68 -10.45 -9.45 0.58
N LYS A 69 -10.59 -10.16 1.71
CA LYS A 69 -11.52 -11.30 1.82
C LYS A 69 -12.97 -10.89 1.58
N LYS A 70 -13.45 -9.86 2.29
CA LYS A 70 -14.81 -9.31 2.08
C LYS A 70 -15.03 -8.80 0.66
N PHE A 71 -14.00 -8.21 0.06
CA PHE A 71 -14.05 -7.77 -1.34
C PHE A 71 -14.25 -8.96 -2.29
N HIS A 72 -13.47 -10.02 -2.11
CA HIS A 72 -13.64 -11.24 -2.91
C HIS A 72 -15.00 -11.90 -2.71
N GLU A 73 -15.49 -12.00 -1.47
CA GLU A 73 -16.81 -12.55 -1.17
C GLU A 73 -17.96 -11.75 -1.84
N ARG A 74 -17.79 -10.43 -1.93
CA ARG A 74 -18.79 -9.53 -2.54
C ARG A 74 -18.72 -9.51 -4.06
N TRP A 75 -17.52 -9.63 -4.63
CA TRP A 75 -17.24 -9.57 -6.07
C TRP A 75 -16.32 -10.72 -6.49
N PRO A 76 -16.81 -11.97 -6.48
CA PRO A 76 -15.98 -13.16 -6.72
C PRO A 76 -15.37 -13.20 -8.13
N ASP A 77 -16.01 -12.55 -9.11
CA ASP A 77 -15.52 -12.48 -10.49
C ASP A 77 -14.43 -11.41 -10.72
N LYS A 78 -14.16 -10.59 -9.70
CA LYS A 78 -13.11 -9.57 -9.81
C LYS A 78 -11.76 -10.16 -9.50
N HIS A 79 -10.82 -9.99 -10.43
CA HIS A 79 -9.44 -10.38 -10.21
C HIS A 79 -8.78 -9.43 -9.20
N ILE A 80 -8.10 -10.00 -8.21
CA ILE A 80 -7.43 -9.25 -7.15
C ILE A 80 -5.93 -9.44 -7.28
N VAL A 81 -5.22 -8.33 -7.48
CA VAL A 81 -3.76 -8.30 -7.41
C VAL A 81 -3.35 -7.54 -6.16
N VAL A 82 -2.38 -8.09 -5.43
CA VAL A 82 -1.82 -7.44 -4.25
C VAL A 82 -0.32 -7.24 -4.44
N THR A 83 0.18 -6.09 -4.03
CA THR A 83 1.63 -5.84 -3.97
C THR A 83 2.11 -5.59 -2.57
N THR A 84 3.31 -6.12 -2.26
CA THR A 84 4.05 -5.82 -1.02
C THR A 84 5.49 -5.43 -1.37
N SER A 85 6.14 -4.70 -0.45
CA SER A 85 7.57 -4.37 -0.60
C SER A 85 8.50 -5.34 0.15
N THR A 86 7.94 -6.37 0.83
CA THR A 86 8.75 -7.29 1.63
C THR A 86 8.36 -8.75 1.43
N PRO A 87 9.33 -9.68 1.43
CA PRO A 87 9.05 -11.12 1.37
C PRO A 87 8.18 -11.64 2.53
N THR A 88 8.31 -11.03 3.72
CA THR A 88 7.47 -11.37 4.88
C THR A 88 6.01 -10.95 4.69
N GLY A 89 5.76 -9.81 4.05
CA GLY A 89 4.41 -9.40 3.63
C GLY A 89 3.84 -10.35 2.58
N ALA A 90 4.64 -10.70 1.58
CA ALA A 90 4.26 -11.65 0.52
C ALA A 90 3.82 -13.01 1.06
N ALA A 91 4.48 -13.52 2.09
CA ALA A 91 4.17 -14.80 2.70
C ALA A 91 2.74 -14.89 3.26
N LEU A 92 2.12 -13.77 3.63
CA LEU A 92 0.76 -13.73 4.15
C LEU A 92 -0.30 -14.01 3.07
N TYR A 93 0.04 -13.79 1.80
CA TYR A 93 -0.87 -14.05 0.66
C TYR A 93 -0.70 -15.42 0.02
N LYS A 94 0.36 -16.18 0.39
CA LYS A 94 0.76 -17.43 -0.27
C LYS A 94 -0.36 -18.48 -0.37
N ASN A 95 -1.24 -18.53 0.63
CA ASN A 95 -2.30 -19.54 0.73
C ASN A 95 -3.68 -19.01 0.30
N LEU A 96 -3.76 -17.82 -0.27
CA LEU A 96 -5.02 -17.23 -0.73
C LEU A 96 -5.15 -17.43 -2.24
N SER A 97 -5.93 -18.43 -2.64
CA SER A 97 -6.11 -18.82 -4.06
C SER A 97 -6.79 -17.74 -4.91
N TYR A 98 -7.51 -16.82 -4.28
CA TYR A 98 -8.22 -15.71 -4.95
C TYR A 98 -7.41 -14.42 -5.06
N VAL A 99 -6.13 -14.43 -4.64
CA VAL A 99 -5.22 -13.29 -4.69
C VAL A 99 -4.00 -13.64 -5.51
N GLU A 100 -3.66 -12.82 -6.47
CA GLU A 100 -2.36 -12.84 -7.11
C GLU A 100 -1.44 -11.82 -6.47
N HIS A 101 -0.23 -12.23 -6.09
CA HIS A 101 0.74 -11.38 -5.41
C HIS A 101 1.94 -11.06 -6.30
N HIS A 102 2.33 -9.77 -6.32
CA HIS A 102 3.58 -9.28 -6.86
C HIS A 102 4.34 -8.43 -5.86
N TYR A 103 5.66 -8.29 -6.05
CA TYR A 103 6.40 -7.24 -5.34
C TYR A 103 6.13 -5.89 -5.99
N ALA A 104 5.94 -4.87 -5.14
CA ALA A 104 5.72 -3.50 -5.61
C ALA A 104 6.93 -3.01 -6.42
N PRO A 105 6.71 -2.36 -7.56
CA PRO A 105 7.80 -1.72 -8.29
C PRO A 105 8.41 -0.60 -7.44
N LEU A 106 9.71 -0.37 -7.56
CA LEU A 106 10.32 0.84 -7.01
C LEU A 106 9.63 2.07 -7.61
N ASP A 107 9.43 3.12 -6.81
CA ASP A 107 8.75 4.34 -7.27
C ASP A 107 9.65 5.15 -8.23
N SER A 108 9.92 4.58 -9.39
CA SER A 108 10.61 5.23 -10.49
C SER A 108 9.75 5.23 -11.74
N PRO A 109 9.85 6.23 -12.62
CA PRO A 109 9.01 6.33 -13.81
C PRO A 109 9.02 5.08 -14.67
N ILE A 110 10.21 4.48 -14.84
CA ILE A 110 10.40 3.31 -15.71
C ILE A 110 9.78 2.05 -15.07
N ALA A 111 10.06 1.79 -13.78
CA ALA A 111 9.58 0.58 -13.13
C ALA A 111 8.06 0.60 -12.96
N VAL A 112 7.51 1.75 -12.55
CA VAL A 112 6.07 1.93 -12.39
C VAL A 112 5.36 1.78 -13.73
N LYS A 113 5.82 2.45 -14.77
CA LYS A 113 5.22 2.37 -16.11
C LYS A 113 5.20 0.93 -16.63
N LYS A 114 6.33 0.21 -16.57
CA LYS A 114 6.39 -1.21 -16.98
C LYS A 114 5.40 -2.09 -16.22
N PHE A 115 5.26 -1.84 -14.91
CA PHE A 115 4.36 -2.59 -14.06
C PHE A 115 2.89 -2.34 -14.45
N THR A 116 2.49 -1.07 -14.55
CA THR A 116 1.10 -0.68 -14.79
C THR A 116 0.63 -0.99 -16.21
N GLU A 117 1.51 -0.87 -17.22
CA GLU A 117 1.22 -1.24 -18.61
C GLU A 117 0.90 -2.73 -18.77
N LYS A 118 1.55 -3.59 -17.96
CA LYS A 118 1.27 -5.04 -17.94
C LYS A 118 0.05 -5.37 -17.10
N LEU A 119 -0.04 -4.77 -15.92
CA LEU A 119 -1.11 -5.05 -14.97
C LEU A 119 -2.47 -4.52 -15.46
N LYS A 120 -2.52 -3.32 -16.06
CA LYS A 120 -3.74 -2.61 -16.51
C LYS A 120 -4.84 -2.62 -15.46
N PRO A 121 -4.58 -2.09 -14.25
CA PRO A 121 -5.54 -2.20 -13.15
C PRO A 121 -6.78 -1.34 -13.40
N SER A 122 -7.94 -1.80 -12.93
CA SER A 122 -9.19 -1.03 -12.96
C SER A 122 -9.29 -0.01 -11.83
N ALA A 123 -8.58 -0.23 -10.73
CA ALA A 123 -8.46 0.67 -9.59
C ALA A 123 -7.23 0.30 -8.75
N LEU A 124 -6.66 1.30 -8.06
CA LEU A 124 -5.65 1.09 -7.03
C LEU A 124 -6.22 1.43 -5.64
N ILE A 125 -6.06 0.54 -4.68
CA ILE A 125 -6.39 0.74 -3.27
C ILE A 125 -5.10 0.70 -2.46
N ILE A 126 -4.70 1.84 -1.93
CA ILE A 126 -3.47 2.01 -1.12
C ILE A 126 -3.83 1.92 0.36
N MET A 127 -3.05 1.14 1.13
CA MET A 127 -3.15 1.08 2.58
C MET A 127 -2.31 2.16 3.26
N GLU A 128 -2.87 2.77 4.30
CA GLU A 128 -2.23 3.77 5.18
C GLU A 128 -1.71 5.01 4.40
N THR A 129 -0.40 5.25 4.36
CA THR A 129 0.19 6.49 3.80
C THR A 129 1.26 6.22 2.75
N GLU A 130 1.17 5.12 2.03
CA GLU A 130 2.12 4.74 0.98
C GLU A 130 1.86 5.49 -0.34
N LEU A 131 2.01 6.82 -0.26
CA LEU A 131 1.71 7.75 -1.34
C LEU A 131 2.96 7.98 -2.19
N TRP A 132 3.11 7.23 -3.26
CA TRP A 132 4.27 7.23 -4.15
C TRP A 132 3.99 8.10 -5.39
N PRO A 133 4.67 9.26 -5.55
CA PRO A 133 4.30 10.24 -6.57
C PRO A 133 4.40 9.74 -8.02
N ASN A 134 5.39 8.90 -8.38
CA ASN A 134 5.45 8.38 -9.76
C ASN A 134 4.33 7.39 -10.02
N LEU A 135 4.00 6.53 -9.04
CA LEU A 135 2.89 5.60 -9.14
C LEU A 135 1.55 6.34 -9.34
N LEU A 136 1.30 7.35 -8.51
CA LEU A 136 0.08 8.15 -8.59
C LEU A 136 -0.02 8.89 -9.94
N GLN A 137 1.09 9.45 -10.43
CA GLN A 137 1.11 10.17 -11.69
C GLN A 137 0.93 9.24 -12.90
N GLU A 138 1.48 8.04 -12.86
CA GLU A 138 1.32 7.06 -13.93
C GLU A 138 -0.14 6.59 -14.03
N LEU A 139 -0.77 6.28 -12.88
CA LEU A 139 -2.16 5.86 -12.85
C LEU A 139 -3.14 6.97 -13.25
N GLU A 140 -2.84 8.22 -12.88
CA GLU A 140 -3.58 9.39 -13.36
C GLU A 140 -3.53 9.48 -14.89
N SER A 141 -2.35 9.26 -15.50
CA SER A 141 -2.20 9.29 -16.97
C SER A 141 -2.94 8.17 -17.70
N GLN A 142 -3.32 7.11 -16.97
CA GLN A 142 -4.08 5.97 -17.46
C GLN A 142 -5.57 6.04 -17.05
N ASP A 143 -6.03 7.14 -16.46
CA ASP A 143 -7.39 7.33 -15.92
C ASP A 143 -7.79 6.26 -14.88
N VAL A 144 -6.82 5.67 -14.17
CA VAL A 144 -7.06 4.66 -13.14
C VAL A 144 -7.33 5.34 -11.81
N PRO A 145 -8.52 5.14 -11.19
CA PRO A 145 -8.85 5.75 -9.91
C PRO A 145 -8.01 5.17 -8.77
N VAL A 146 -7.53 6.06 -7.88
CA VAL A 146 -6.73 5.69 -6.71
C VAL A 146 -7.49 6.04 -5.43
N TYR A 147 -7.59 5.07 -4.54
CA TYR A 147 -8.23 5.18 -3.24
C TYR A 147 -7.20 4.97 -2.13
N LEU A 148 -7.18 5.86 -1.15
CA LEU A 148 -6.37 5.71 0.06
C LEU A 148 -7.29 5.24 1.18
N ILE A 149 -7.03 4.09 1.75
CA ILE A 149 -7.84 3.51 2.83
C ILE A 149 -7.01 3.33 4.11
N ASN A 150 -7.70 3.28 5.25
CA ASN A 150 -7.05 3.25 6.56
C ASN A 150 -6.06 4.43 6.69
N ALA A 151 -6.40 5.57 6.06
CA ALA A 151 -5.52 6.72 5.93
C ALA A 151 -5.21 7.32 7.30
N ARG A 152 -3.93 7.57 7.51
CA ARG A 152 -3.42 8.12 8.76
C ARG A 152 -2.46 9.27 8.49
N LEU A 153 -2.66 10.38 9.18
CA LEU A 153 -1.78 11.55 9.05
C LEU A 153 -1.64 12.24 10.40
N SER A 154 -0.46 12.14 11.02
CA SER A 154 -0.20 12.83 12.28
C SER A 154 -0.17 14.34 12.08
N GLU A 155 -0.53 15.10 13.12
CA GLU A 155 -0.48 16.57 13.11
C GLU A 155 0.91 17.10 12.76
N ARG A 156 1.98 16.47 13.28
CA ARG A 156 3.36 16.80 12.95
C ARG A 156 3.66 16.65 11.46
N SER A 157 3.17 15.59 10.83
CA SER A 157 3.34 15.36 9.39
C SER A 157 2.50 16.33 8.57
N ALA A 158 1.26 16.58 8.99
CA ALA A 158 0.37 17.55 8.37
C ALA A 158 1.00 18.95 8.37
N SER A 159 1.56 19.41 9.51
CA SER A 159 2.24 20.69 9.62
C SER A 159 3.45 20.83 8.69
N ARG A 160 4.22 19.74 8.52
CA ARG A 160 5.35 19.73 7.56
C ARG A 160 4.89 19.81 6.12
N TYR A 161 3.88 19.04 5.74
CA TYR A 161 3.34 19.05 4.39
C TYR A 161 2.59 20.36 4.09
N ALA A 162 1.99 21.02 5.09
CA ALA A 162 1.32 22.31 4.92
C ALA A 162 2.26 23.40 4.43
N MET A 163 3.55 23.36 4.77
CA MET A 163 4.56 24.29 4.23
C MET A 163 4.73 24.14 2.70
N LEU A 164 4.41 22.99 2.16
CA LEU A 164 4.50 22.66 0.74
C LEU A 164 3.15 22.19 0.19
N LYS A 165 2.05 22.79 0.68
CA LYS A 165 0.67 22.38 0.38
C LYS A 165 0.38 22.26 -1.11
N SER A 166 0.79 23.24 -1.92
CA SER A 166 0.60 23.21 -3.37
C SER A 166 1.35 22.03 -4.00
N THR A 167 2.58 21.77 -3.56
CA THR A 167 3.37 20.63 -4.03
C THR A 167 2.75 19.30 -3.63
N PHE A 168 2.27 19.19 -2.38
CA PHE A 168 1.58 17.99 -1.90
C PHE A 168 0.34 17.70 -2.76
N ASN A 169 -0.49 18.71 -3.02
CA ASN A 169 -1.69 18.51 -3.84
C ASN A 169 -1.34 18.13 -5.27
N THR A 170 -0.41 18.83 -5.91
CA THR A 170 0.01 18.53 -7.29
C THR A 170 0.60 17.12 -7.42
N LEU A 171 1.42 16.68 -6.48
CA LEU A 171 2.07 15.36 -6.55
C LEU A 171 1.17 14.23 -6.08
N ILE A 172 0.24 14.48 -5.17
CA ILE A 172 -0.49 13.45 -4.41
C ILE A 172 -1.99 13.75 -4.37
N GLY A 173 -2.38 14.84 -3.70
CA GLY A 173 -3.77 15.08 -3.31
C GLY A 173 -4.78 15.11 -4.46
N ASP A 174 -4.41 15.77 -5.58
CA ASP A 174 -5.29 15.91 -6.74
C ASP A 174 -5.54 14.56 -7.42
N LYS A 175 -4.59 13.61 -7.31
CA LYS A 175 -4.61 12.29 -7.93
C LYS A 175 -5.44 11.25 -7.18
N LEU A 176 -5.79 11.54 -5.93
CA LEU A 176 -6.60 10.64 -5.12
C LEU A 176 -8.09 10.88 -5.38
N LYS A 177 -8.81 9.80 -5.66
CA LYS A 177 -10.27 9.82 -5.87
C LYS A 177 -11.00 9.97 -4.54
N MET A 178 -10.58 9.25 -3.51
CA MET A 178 -11.15 9.28 -2.16
C MET A 178 -10.12 8.83 -1.12
N LEU A 179 -10.20 9.40 0.07
CA LEU A 179 -9.42 9.04 1.25
C LEU A 179 -10.38 8.61 2.37
N ILE A 180 -10.19 7.40 2.88
CA ILE A 180 -10.94 6.85 4.02
C ILE A 180 -10.03 6.85 5.23
N CYS A 181 -10.24 7.82 6.13
CA CYS A 181 -9.40 8.08 7.29
C CYS A 181 -9.75 7.17 8.48
N GLN A 182 -8.77 6.92 9.34
CA GLN A 182 -9.00 6.15 10.57
C GLN A 182 -9.78 6.95 11.60
N THR A 183 -9.47 8.25 11.74
CA THR A 183 -10.02 9.11 12.79
C THR A 183 -10.48 10.46 12.22
N VAL A 184 -11.24 11.20 13.04
CA VAL A 184 -11.61 12.58 12.75
C VAL A 184 -10.37 13.47 12.62
N ASP A 185 -9.36 13.25 13.47
CA ASP A 185 -8.12 14.03 13.44
C ASP A 185 -7.33 13.80 12.16
N ASP A 186 -7.23 12.54 11.70
CA ASP A 186 -6.61 12.23 10.41
C ASP A 186 -7.32 12.95 9.27
N ARG A 187 -8.67 12.88 9.24
CA ARG A 187 -9.50 13.59 8.26
C ARG A 187 -9.22 15.09 8.28
N ASN A 188 -9.24 15.71 9.46
CA ASN A 188 -9.00 17.14 9.62
C ASN A 188 -7.58 17.53 9.16
N ASN A 189 -6.60 16.68 9.41
CA ASN A 189 -5.23 16.91 8.96
C ASN A 189 -5.10 16.84 7.42
N PHE A 190 -5.80 15.95 6.74
CA PHE A 190 -5.84 15.94 5.28
C PHE A 190 -6.60 17.16 4.72
N GLU A 191 -7.67 17.60 5.37
CA GLU A 191 -8.41 18.80 4.99
C GLU A 191 -7.55 20.08 5.12
N LYS A 192 -6.72 20.19 6.16
CA LYS A 192 -5.71 21.28 6.31
C LYS A 192 -4.72 21.30 5.15
N LEU A 193 -4.37 20.14 4.58
CA LEU A 193 -3.52 20.04 3.39
C LEU A 193 -4.23 20.44 2.10
N GLY A 194 -5.56 20.66 2.15
CA GLY A 194 -6.36 21.12 1.02
C GLY A 194 -7.06 20.02 0.26
N ILE A 195 -7.11 18.80 0.81
CA ILE A 195 -7.96 17.75 0.25
C ILE A 195 -9.43 18.16 0.46
N PRO A 196 -10.25 18.21 -0.59
CA PRO A 196 -11.64 18.62 -0.48
C PRO A 196 -12.47 17.69 0.42
N PRO A 197 -13.39 18.22 1.26
CA PRO A 197 -14.19 17.41 2.18
C PRO A 197 -14.99 16.29 1.52
N ASN A 198 -15.42 16.48 0.27
CA ASN A 198 -16.15 15.45 -0.50
C ASN A 198 -15.29 14.27 -0.93
N LYS A 199 -13.96 14.38 -0.85
CA LYS A 199 -13.02 13.27 -1.05
C LYS A 199 -12.66 12.57 0.26
N LEU A 200 -13.12 13.05 1.42
CA LEU A 200 -12.74 12.56 2.75
C LEU A 200 -13.90 11.83 3.43
N SER A 201 -13.63 10.66 3.96
CA SER A 201 -14.56 9.91 4.80
C SER A 201 -13.83 9.28 5.99
N ILE A 202 -14.57 8.73 6.97
CA ILE A 202 -14.02 8.11 8.18
C ILE A 202 -14.62 6.71 8.30
N SER A 203 -13.78 5.68 8.49
CA SER A 203 -14.23 4.30 8.71
C SER A 203 -13.81 3.70 10.04
N GLY A 204 -12.93 4.33 10.78
CA GLY A 204 -12.21 3.67 11.86
C GLY A 204 -10.97 2.92 11.36
N SER A 205 -10.26 2.26 12.28
CA SER A 205 -9.06 1.51 11.95
C SER A 205 -9.38 0.06 11.59
N LEU A 206 -8.91 -0.39 10.43
CA LEU A 206 -9.05 -1.78 9.96
C LEU A 206 -8.33 -2.80 10.87
N LYS A 207 -7.45 -2.35 11.75
CA LYS A 207 -6.76 -3.23 12.72
C LYS A 207 -7.71 -3.87 13.72
N PHE A 208 -8.90 -3.30 13.92
CA PHE A 208 -9.94 -3.87 14.81
C PHE A 208 -10.80 -4.93 14.12
N ASP A 209 -10.74 -5.03 12.79
CA ASP A 209 -11.48 -6.05 12.02
C ASP A 209 -10.67 -7.35 11.82
N ILE A 210 -9.49 -7.46 12.43
CA ILE A 210 -8.69 -8.68 12.36
C ILE A 210 -9.35 -9.77 13.18
N ASP A 211 -9.72 -10.87 12.54
CA ASP A 211 -10.19 -12.09 13.21
C ASP A 211 -9.10 -12.60 14.17
N VAL A 212 -9.34 -12.46 15.46
CA VAL A 212 -8.40 -12.95 16.47
C VAL A 212 -8.57 -14.46 16.60
N ASN A 213 -7.55 -15.22 16.22
CA ASN A 213 -7.56 -16.68 16.32
C ASN A 213 -7.88 -17.09 17.77
N PRO A 214 -9.00 -17.86 18.00
CA PRO A 214 -9.42 -18.29 19.33
C PRO A 214 -8.32 -19.04 20.12
N GLU A 215 -7.47 -19.80 19.41
CA GLU A 215 -6.35 -20.52 20.03
C GLU A 215 -5.28 -19.56 20.59
N LYS A 216 -5.00 -18.45 19.89
CA LYS A 216 -4.08 -17.42 20.40
C LYS A 216 -4.65 -16.71 21.61
N ILE A 217 -5.97 -16.51 21.67
CA ILE A 217 -6.65 -15.95 22.86
C ILE A 217 -6.52 -16.92 24.02
N ALA A 218 -6.77 -18.22 23.81
CA ALA A 218 -6.65 -19.26 24.81
C ALA A 218 -5.21 -19.36 25.36
N LEU A 219 -4.23 -19.32 24.46
CA LEU A 219 -2.81 -19.32 24.81
C LEU A 219 -2.44 -18.08 25.64
N GLY A 220 -2.87 -16.89 25.23
CA GLY A 220 -2.65 -15.64 25.98
C GLY A 220 -3.27 -15.69 27.39
N LYS A 221 -4.47 -16.26 27.53
CA LYS A 221 -5.11 -16.47 28.85
C LYS A 221 -4.31 -17.45 29.72
N LYS A 222 -3.74 -18.50 29.13
CA LYS A 222 -2.89 -19.48 29.83
C LYS A 222 -1.59 -18.83 30.34
N PHE A 223 -0.91 -18.03 29.51
CA PHE A 223 0.28 -17.27 29.93
C PHE A 223 -0.03 -16.25 31.04
N LYS A 224 -1.17 -15.56 30.97
CA LYS A 224 -1.58 -14.61 32.02
C LYS A 224 -1.87 -15.31 33.38
N LYS A 225 -2.36 -16.55 33.36
CA LYS A 225 -2.54 -17.38 34.55
C LYS A 225 -1.19 -17.79 35.16
N LEU A 226 -0.26 -18.31 34.35
CA LEU A 226 1.06 -18.72 34.79
C LEU A 226 1.84 -17.56 35.47
N ARG A 227 1.80 -16.36 34.84
CA ARG A 227 2.47 -15.17 35.37
C ARG A 227 1.84 -14.63 36.68
N LYS A 228 0.59 -14.98 37.01
CA LYS A 228 -0.04 -14.66 38.31
C LYS A 228 0.37 -15.64 39.40
N THR A 229 0.65 -16.90 39.03
CA THR A 229 1.05 -17.96 39.97
C THR A 229 2.53 -17.83 40.39
N GLU A 230 3.38 -17.19 39.59
CA GLU A 230 4.82 -16.94 39.92
C GLU A 230 5.01 -15.66 40.78
N LYS A 231 3.97 -14.90 41.06
CA LYS A 231 4.02 -13.66 41.86
C LYS A 231 3.40 -13.80 43.25
N ASN A 232 2.93 -14.97 43.61
CA ASN A 232 2.50 -15.38 44.97
C ASN A 232 3.46 -16.44 45.51
#